data_2a1626a32ebeb25e75a60f1bfb217fd4
#
_entry.id   2a1626a32ebeb25e75a60f1bfb217fd4
#
_cell.length_a   1.000
_cell.length_b   1.000
_cell.length_c   1.000
_cell.angle_alpha   90.00
_cell.angle_beta   90.00
_cell.angle_gamma   90.00
#
_symmetry.space_group_name_H-M   'P 1'
#
loop_
_entity.id
_entity.type
_entity.pdbx_description
1 polymer ?
#
loop_
_entity_poly.entity_id
_entity_poly.type
_entity_poly.pdbx_seq_one_letter_code
_entity_poly.pdbx_strand_id
1 'polypeptide(L)'
;RAYVFKPDEGLEVTELAYLNNEGRSMRTFWYKIDLTNPAISLECVTPNNNNFVSGANEVLSTMLSHVDKPGHKVLGGINTDFGGGAGPQGAYWKGGECLKDKFGAIENRPRFFVSISKDKKVEIGTEAEYKGYVAENGSDISELFCGSPKLVEDGKVNVTIPNDLDGE
;
A
#
# COMPACT_ATOMS: atom_id res chain seq x y z
N ARG A 1 -10.34 -21.63 7.61
CA ARG A 1 -10.36 -22.18 6.24
C ARG A 1 -9.51 -21.30 5.37
N ALA A 2 -8.60 -21.88 4.57
CA ALA A 2 -7.71 -21.16 3.67
C ALA A 2 -8.03 -21.54 2.22
N TYR A 3 -8.03 -20.57 1.34
CA TYR A 3 -8.11 -20.75 -0.10
C TYR A 3 -6.94 -20.02 -0.74
N VAL A 4 -6.31 -20.68 -1.70
CA VAL A 4 -5.23 -20.11 -2.51
C VAL A 4 -5.63 -20.16 -3.96
N PHE A 5 -5.53 -19.05 -4.67
CA PHE A 5 -5.78 -19.00 -6.12
C PHE A 5 -4.78 -18.08 -6.81
N LYS A 6 -4.59 -18.29 -8.08
CA LYS A 6 -3.63 -17.54 -8.92
C LYS A 6 -4.40 -16.87 -10.05
N PRO A 7 -4.72 -15.56 -9.91
CA PRO A 7 -5.40 -14.81 -10.95
C PRO A 7 -4.62 -14.73 -12.26
N ASP A 8 -3.30 -14.72 -12.15
CA ASP A 8 -2.37 -14.69 -13.28
C ASP A 8 -0.99 -15.22 -12.85
N GLU A 9 -0.09 -15.44 -13.81
CA GLU A 9 1.30 -15.80 -13.52
C GLU A 9 2.01 -14.64 -12.79
N GLY A 10 2.64 -14.95 -11.65
CA GLY A 10 3.30 -13.96 -10.80
C GLY A 10 2.41 -13.35 -9.71
N LEU A 11 1.12 -13.72 -9.63
CA LEU A 11 0.23 -13.31 -8.55
C LEU A 11 -0.46 -14.51 -7.90
N GLU A 12 -0.23 -14.67 -6.61
CA GLU A 12 -0.96 -15.62 -5.77
C GLU A 12 -1.77 -14.87 -4.71
N VAL A 13 -3.03 -15.20 -4.57
CA VAL A 13 -3.92 -14.62 -3.56
C VAL A 13 -4.34 -15.69 -2.57
N THR A 14 -4.15 -15.43 -1.30
CA THR A 14 -4.63 -16.28 -0.21
C THR A 14 -5.75 -15.59 0.53
N GLU A 15 -6.88 -16.27 0.64
CA GLU A 15 -8.00 -15.89 1.52
C GLU A 15 -8.00 -16.78 2.75
N LEU A 16 -7.99 -16.16 3.93
CA LEU A 16 -8.24 -16.82 5.21
C LEU A 16 -9.61 -16.43 5.76
N ALA A 17 -10.43 -17.43 6.05
CA ALA A 17 -11.67 -17.25 6.79
C ALA A 17 -11.55 -17.95 8.16
N TYR A 18 -11.74 -17.19 9.23
CA TYR A 18 -11.59 -17.66 10.61
C TYR A 18 -12.51 -16.90 11.57
N LEU A 19 -12.60 -17.39 12.80
CA LEU A 19 -13.24 -16.65 13.90
C LEU A 19 -12.14 -15.99 14.75
N ASN A 20 -12.33 -14.74 15.13
CA ASN A 20 -11.45 -14.11 16.11
C ASN A 20 -11.74 -14.60 17.54
N ASN A 21 -11.00 -14.12 18.53
CA ASN A 21 -11.15 -14.53 19.93
C ASN A 21 -12.54 -14.23 20.51
N GLU A 22 -13.30 -13.32 19.89
CA GLU A 22 -14.66 -12.97 20.28
C GLU A 22 -15.73 -13.76 19.51
N GLY A 23 -15.31 -14.71 18.67
CA GLY A 23 -16.21 -15.50 17.83
C GLY A 23 -16.75 -14.78 16.59
N ARG A 24 -16.22 -13.59 16.25
CA ARG A 24 -16.63 -12.86 15.05
C ARG A 24 -15.99 -13.47 13.80
N SER A 25 -16.75 -13.58 12.73
CA SER A 25 -16.26 -14.03 11.44
C SER A 25 -15.33 -12.99 10.81
N MET A 26 -14.14 -13.42 10.51
CA MET A 26 -13.09 -12.60 9.89
C MET A 26 -12.68 -13.18 8.55
N ARG A 27 -12.30 -12.29 7.62
CA ARG A 27 -11.65 -12.65 6.37
C ARG A 27 -10.40 -11.81 6.21
N THR A 28 -9.30 -12.44 5.86
CA THR A 28 -8.02 -11.79 5.55
C THR A 28 -7.59 -12.23 4.16
N PHE A 29 -7.17 -11.27 3.37
CA PHE A 29 -6.61 -11.51 2.05
C PHE A 29 -5.17 -11.03 2.03
N TRP A 30 -4.27 -11.80 1.45
CA TRP A 30 -2.95 -11.31 1.11
C TRP A 30 -2.55 -11.68 -0.30
N TYR A 31 -1.75 -10.83 -0.88
CA TYR A 31 -1.18 -10.98 -2.22
C TYR A 31 0.29 -11.35 -2.09
N LYS A 32 0.69 -12.41 -2.76
CA LYS A 32 2.10 -12.72 -3.01
C LYS A 32 2.38 -12.39 -4.47
N ILE A 33 3.23 -11.39 -4.68
CA ILE A 33 3.47 -10.78 -5.99
C ILE A 33 4.93 -11.03 -6.35
N ASP A 34 5.16 -11.64 -7.51
CA ASP A 34 6.50 -11.84 -8.05
C ASP A 34 6.87 -10.66 -8.96
N LEU A 35 7.57 -9.69 -8.40
CA LEU A 35 8.04 -8.51 -9.12
C LEU A 35 9.23 -8.82 -10.06
N THR A 36 9.83 -10.02 -10.01
CA THR A 36 10.84 -10.44 -10.99
C THR A 36 10.20 -10.81 -12.33
N ASN A 37 8.88 -11.12 -12.33
CA ASN A 37 8.13 -11.29 -13.56
C ASN A 37 8.00 -9.92 -14.27
N PRO A 38 8.54 -9.76 -15.50
CA PRO A 38 8.49 -8.49 -16.21
C PRO A 38 7.06 -8.02 -16.54
N ALA A 39 6.10 -8.95 -16.64
CA ALA A 39 4.71 -8.64 -16.94
C ALA A 39 3.90 -8.15 -15.72
N ILE A 40 4.45 -8.19 -14.50
CA ILE A 40 3.79 -7.76 -13.28
C ILE A 40 4.35 -6.42 -12.81
N SER A 41 3.48 -5.47 -12.48
CA SER A 41 3.82 -4.22 -11.81
C SER A 41 2.94 -3.98 -10.58
N LEU A 42 3.44 -3.17 -9.66
CA LEU A 42 2.66 -2.53 -8.61
C LEU A 42 2.57 -1.04 -8.93
N GLU A 43 1.37 -0.51 -8.93
CA GLU A 43 1.13 0.88 -9.30
C GLU A 43 0.22 1.56 -8.29
N CYS A 44 0.55 2.79 -7.96
CA CYS A 44 -0.30 3.67 -7.17
C CYS A 44 -1.43 4.24 -8.04
N VAL A 45 -2.64 4.24 -7.51
CA VAL A 45 -3.81 4.83 -8.18
C VAL A 45 -4.44 5.91 -7.30
N THR A 46 -5.06 6.88 -7.93
CA THR A 46 -5.71 8.02 -7.29
C THR A 46 -7.15 8.17 -7.79
N PRO A 47 -8.04 8.84 -7.06
CA PRO A 47 -9.39 9.12 -7.53
C PRO A 47 -9.39 9.75 -8.94
N ASN A 48 -10.21 9.23 -9.83
CA ASN A 48 -10.27 9.58 -11.27
C ASN A 48 -8.93 9.43 -12.01
N ASN A 49 -7.99 8.68 -11.45
CA ASN A 49 -6.61 8.53 -11.93
C ASN A 49 -5.84 9.86 -12.11
N ASN A 50 -6.25 10.90 -11.40
CA ASN A 50 -5.68 12.25 -11.44
C ASN A 50 -4.80 12.52 -10.21
N ASN A 51 -4.18 13.70 -10.17
CA ASN A 51 -3.56 14.22 -8.95
C ASN A 51 -4.61 14.41 -7.85
N PHE A 52 -4.16 14.49 -6.58
CA PHE A 52 -5.08 14.64 -5.46
C PHE A 52 -5.88 15.94 -5.55
N VAL A 53 -7.19 15.80 -5.45
CA VAL A 53 -8.14 16.93 -5.38
C VAL A 53 -8.82 16.86 -4.01
N SER A 54 -8.87 17.98 -3.30
CA SER A 54 -9.52 18.07 -2.00
C SER A 54 -10.99 17.61 -2.10
N GLY A 55 -11.40 16.70 -1.21
CA GLY A 55 -12.75 16.15 -1.19
C GLY A 55 -13.06 15.08 -2.25
N ALA A 56 -12.11 14.74 -3.11
CA ALA A 56 -12.28 13.64 -4.05
C ALA A 56 -12.21 12.31 -3.30
N ASN A 57 -13.31 11.56 -3.35
CA ASN A 57 -13.41 10.20 -2.83
C ASN A 57 -13.92 9.28 -3.93
N GLU A 58 -13.30 8.13 -4.07
CA GLU A 58 -13.70 7.13 -5.04
C GLU A 58 -13.49 5.74 -4.45
N VAL A 59 -14.42 4.82 -4.70
CA VAL A 59 -14.25 3.44 -4.25
C VAL A 59 -13.16 2.74 -5.05
N LEU A 60 -12.42 1.85 -4.39
CA LEU A 60 -11.26 1.19 -4.98
C LEU A 60 -11.56 0.52 -6.33
N SER A 61 -12.69 -0.18 -6.46
CA SER A 61 -13.07 -0.84 -7.71
C SER A 61 -13.20 0.13 -8.88
N THR A 62 -13.71 1.34 -8.64
CA THR A 62 -13.81 2.38 -9.67
C THR A 62 -12.44 2.96 -9.99
N MET A 63 -11.62 3.23 -8.96
CA MET A 63 -10.23 3.68 -9.17
C MET A 63 -9.44 2.71 -10.06
N LEU A 64 -9.56 1.41 -9.81
CA LEU A 64 -8.90 0.37 -10.60
C LEU A 64 -9.41 0.32 -12.04
N SER A 65 -10.70 0.59 -12.28
CA SER A 65 -11.27 0.59 -13.63
C SER A 65 -10.71 1.70 -14.54
N HIS A 66 -10.18 2.78 -13.98
CA HIS A 66 -9.55 3.84 -14.77
C HIS A 66 -8.20 3.43 -15.38
N VAL A 67 -7.55 2.44 -14.80
CA VAL A 67 -6.24 1.94 -15.26
C VAL A 67 -6.33 0.57 -15.94
N ASP A 68 -7.46 -0.12 -15.83
CA ASP A 68 -7.70 -1.40 -16.50
C ASP A 68 -8.04 -1.15 -18.00
N LYS A 69 -7.15 -1.59 -18.89
CA LYS A 69 -7.26 -1.34 -20.32
C LYS A 69 -6.55 -2.43 -21.13
N PRO A 70 -6.81 -2.55 -22.45
CA PRO A 70 -6.08 -3.49 -23.30
C PRO A 70 -4.57 -3.35 -23.16
N GLY A 71 -3.88 -4.45 -22.89
CA GLY A 71 -2.44 -4.50 -22.64
C GLY A 71 -2.00 -4.08 -21.23
N HIS A 72 -2.92 -3.68 -20.37
CA HIS A 72 -2.66 -3.31 -18.97
C HIS A 72 -3.83 -3.78 -18.08
N LYS A 73 -3.83 -5.05 -17.72
CA LYS A 73 -4.90 -5.67 -16.95
C LYS A 73 -4.68 -5.51 -15.45
N VAL A 74 -5.67 -5.00 -14.75
CA VAL A 74 -5.67 -4.96 -13.29
C VAL A 74 -6.01 -6.33 -12.71
N LEU A 75 -5.14 -6.88 -11.87
CA LEU A 75 -5.31 -8.19 -11.24
C LEU A 75 -5.86 -8.11 -9.82
N GLY A 76 -5.75 -6.95 -9.18
CA GLY A 76 -6.23 -6.70 -7.84
C GLY A 76 -5.79 -5.33 -7.32
N GLY A 77 -6.26 -4.98 -6.14
CA GLY A 77 -5.86 -3.72 -5.48
C GLY A 77 -6.19 -3.73 -4.00
N ILE A 78 -5.50 -2.88 -3.26
CA ILE A 78 -5.72 -2.65 -1.83
C ILE A 78 -5.68 -1.16 -1.52
N ASN A 79 -6.36 -0.75 -0.47
CA ASN A 79 -6.18 0.59 0.10
C ASN A 79 -4.86 0.66 0.84
N THR A 80 -4.18 1.78 0.71
CA THR A 80 -2.95 2.08 1.45
C THR A 80 -3.15 3.33 2.28
N ASP A 81 -2.37 3.47 3.35
CA ASP A 81 -2.37 4.63 4.25
C ASP A 81 -3.74 4.96 4.87
N PHE A 82 -3.77 5.98 5.72
CA PHE A 82 -5.00 6.54 6.27
C PHE A 82 -5.53 7.65 5.36
N GLY A 83 -6.82 7.58 5.04
CA GLY A 83 -7.48 8.60 4.24
C GLY A 83 -7.77 9.86 5.05
N GLY A 84 -7.66 10.99 4.39
CA GLY A 84 -8.12 12.30 4.88
C GLY A 84 -8.74 13.08 3.73
N GLY A 85 -9.47 14.17 4.04
CA GLY A 85 -10.20 14.95 3.03
C GLY A 85 -9.36 15.54 1.88
N ALA A 86 -8.02 15.42 1.95
CA ALA A 86 -7.09 15.88 0.93
C ALA A 86 -6.15 14.77 0.41
N GLY A 87 -6.57 13.52 0.51
CA GLY A 87 -5.76 12.37 0.07
C GLY A 87 -5.11 11.60 1.22
N PRO A 88 -4.06 10.81 0.95
CA PRO A 88 -3.38 10.01 1.97
C PRO A 88 -2.70 10.87 3.03
N GLN A 89 -2.53 10.35 4.22
CA GLN A 89 -1.86 11.06 5.32
C GLN A 89 -0.34 11.13 5.14
N GLY A 90 0.27 10.13 4.51
CA GLY A 90 1.70 10.07 4.25
C GLY A 90 2.13 10.62 2.90
N ALA A 91 3.43 10.52 2.65
CA ALA A 91 4.02 10.81 1.35
C ALA A 91 3.46 9.85 0.28
N TYR A 92 3.35 10.33 -0.95
CA TYR A 92 2.77 9.55 -2.03
C TYR A 92 3.38 9.91 -3.38
N TRP A 93 3.83 8.88 -4.10
CA TRP A 93 4.39 9.00 -5.44
C TRP A 93 3.65 8.05 -6.38
N LYS A 94 3.45 8.48 -7.61
CA LYS A 94 2.75 7.73 -8.63
C LYS A 94 3.45 7.89 -9.97
N GLY A 95 3.90 6.79 -10.57
CA GLY A 95 4.57 6.80 -11.86
C GLY A 95 5.82 7.66 -11.89
N GLY A 96 6.56 7.77 -10.81
CA GLY A 96 7.77 8.61 -10.69
C GLY A 96 7.50 10.07 -10.34
N GLU A 97 6.25 10.48 -10.16
CA GLU A 97 5.86 11.84 -9.76
C GLU A 97 5.53 11.90 -8.27
N CYS A 98 6.14 12.83 -7.55
CA CYS A 98 5.82 13.11 -6.15
C CYS A 98 4.53 13.93 -6.06
N LEU A 99 3.42 13.28 -5.70
CA LEU A 99 2.14 13.96 -5.51
C LEU A 99 1.99 14.56 -4.11
N LYS A 100 2.68 13.98 -3.12
CA LYS A 100 2.71 14.49 -1.76
C LYS A 100 4.06 14.18 -1.11
N ASP A 101 4.74 15.20 -0.59
CA ASP A 101 6.09 15.14 -0.04
C ASP A 101 6.13 15.32 1.49
N LYS A 102 5.11 14.90 2.20
CA LYS A 102 5.06 15.05 3.66
C LYS A 102 4.09 14.09 4.32
N PHE A 103 4.29 13.88 5.60
CA PHE A 103 3.38 13.14 6.47
C PHE A 103 2.47 14.10 7.21
N GLY A 104 1.19 13.76 7.33
CA GLY A 104 0.25 14.47 8.20
C GLY A 104 0.54 14.13 9.67
N ALA A 105 0.18 15.04 10.56
CA ALA A 105 0.33 14.82 11.99
C ALA A 105 -0.67 13.72 12.46
N ILE A 106 -0.14 12.56 12.78
CA ILE A 106 -0.84 11.52 13.53
C ILE A 106 0.00 11.27 14.77
N GLU A 107 -0.50 11.67 15.92
CA GLU A 107 0.21 11.50 17.18
C GLU A 107 0.35 10.02 17.55
N ASN A 108 1.50 9.67 18.13
CA ASN A 108 1.77 8.39 18.77
C ASN A 108 1.72 7.12 17.89
N ARG A 109 1.80 7.26 16.55
CA ARG A 109 1.87 6.09 15.66
C ARG A 109 3.12 6.15 14.78
N PRO A 110 3.96 5.09 14.82
CA PRO A 110 5.09 5.01 13.89
C PRO A 110 4.57 4.93 12.45
N ARG A 111 5.16 5.71 11.57
CA ARG A 111 4.80 5.77 10.17
C ARG A 111 5.93 5.23 9.31
N PHE A 112 5.54 4.50 8.29
CA PHE A 112 6.45 3.87 7.36
C PHE A 112 6.05 4.23 5.94
N PHE A 113 7.05 4.34 5.07
CA PHE A 113 6.83 4.35 3.64
C PHE A 113 7.24 3.00 3.04
N VAL A 114 6.59 2.66 1.94
CA VAL A 114 6.98 1.57 1.04
C VAL A 114 7.32 2.23 -0.28
N SER A 115 8.54 2.07 -0.75
CA SER A 115 9.01 2.56 -2.05
C SER A 115 9.24 1.41 -3.01
N ILE A 116 8.85 1.61 -4.25
CA ILE A 116 9.10 0.70 -5.37
C ILE A 116 9.90 1.48 -6.40
N SER A 117 11.10 1.01 -6.70
CA SER A 117 11.97 1.63 -7.70
C SER A 117 11.56 1.24 -9.13
N LYS A 118 12.14 1.92 -10.12
CA LYS A 118 11.93 1.64 -11.55
C LYS A 118 12.38 0.23 -11.95
N ASP A 119 13.37 -0.32 -11.25
CA ASP A 119 13.81 -1.71 -11.39
C ASP A 119 13.06 -2.70 -10.48
N LYS A 120 11.92 -2.26 -9.92
CA LYS A 120 10.98 -3.05 -9.10
C LYS A 120 11.53 -3.54 -7.76
N LYS A 121 12.58 -2.93 -7.23
CA LYS A 121 13.02 -3.18 -5.86
C LYS A 121 12.07 -2.51 -4.88
N VAL A 122 11.78 -3.19 -3.78
CA VAL A 122 10.91 -2.72 -2.71
C VAL A 122 11.75 -2.40 -1.48
N GLU A 123 11.56 -1.21 -0.95
CA GLU A 123 12.17 -0.77 0.30
C GLU A 123 11.11 -0.23 1.25
N ILE A 124 11.30 -0.48 2.55
CA ILE A 124 10.43 0.01 3.62
C ILE A 124 11.29 0.81 4.58
N GLY A 125 10.96 2.08 4.73
CA GLY A 125 11.64 2.99 5.66
C GLY A 125 10.66 3.72 6.58
N THR A 126 11.20 4.36 7.59
CA THR A 126 10.45 5.18 8.54
C THR A 126 10.21 6.58 8.01
N GLU A 127 9.24 7.29 8.59
CA GLU A 127 9.01 8.73 8.32
C GLU A 127 10.28 9.56 8.53
N ALA A 128 11.08 9.25 9.56
CA ALA A 128 12.32 9.97 9.85
C ALA A 128 13.39 9.80 8.75
N GLU A 129 13.41 8.64 8.09
CA GLU A 129 14.36 8.33 7.02
C GLU A 129 13.92 8.89 5.66
N TYR A 130 12.64 9.23 5.51
CA TYR A 130 12.05 9.57 4.22
C TYR A 130 12.81 10.65 3.44
N LYS A 131 13.16 11.75 4.09
CA LYS A 131 13.84 12.87 3.41
C LYS A 131 15.23 12.50 2.91
N GLY A 132 15.99 11.75 3.69
CA GLY A 132 17.30 11.22 3.28
C GLY A 132 17.15 10.23 2.12
N TYR A 133 16.21 9.31 2.25
CA TYR A 133 15.91 8.33 1.21
C TYR A 133 15.54 8.98 -0.13
N VAL A 134 14.65 9.97 -0.13
CA VAL A 134 14.26 10.69 -1.35
C VAL A 134 15.41 11.51 -1.94
N ALA A 135 16.25 12.11 -1.11
CA ALA A 135 17.42 12.85 -1.60
C ALA A 135 18.40 11.95 -2.36
N GLU A 136 18.55 10.70 -1.95
CA GLU A 136 19.45 9.73 -2.55
C GLU A 136 18.81 8.97 -3.73
N ASN A 137 17.53 8.61 -3.62
CA ASN A 137 16.88 7.65 -4.52
C ASN A 137 15.72 8.25 -5.33
N GLY A 138 15.36 9.53 -5.14
CA GLY A 138 14.16 10.13 -5.72
C GLY A 138 14.05 10.00 -7.24
N SER A 139 15.17 10.03 -7.96
CA SER A 139 15.18 9.84 -9.42
C SER A 139 14.81 8.42 -9.87
N ASP A 140 14.91 7.44 -8.96
CA ASP A 140 14.64 6.02 -9.23
C ASP A 140 13.29 5.53 -8.68
N ILE A 141 12.64 6.30 -7.82
CA ILE A 141 11.31 5.96 -7.30
C ILE A 141 10.31 5.92 -8.45
N SER A 142 9.61 4.79 -8.58
CA SER A 142 8.42 4.66 -9.44
C SER A 142 7.16 4.92 -8.64
N GLU A 143 6.98 4.19 -7.55
CA GLU A 143 5.80 4.28 -6.69
C GLU A 143 6.23 4.42 -5.22
N LEU A 144 5.48 5.20 -4.44
CA LEU A 144 5.68 5.26 -3.00
C LEU A 144 4.36 5.56 -2.30
N PHE A 145 4.08 4.80 -1.26
CA PHE A 145 2.91 4.97 -0.39
C PHE A 145 3.27 4.70 1.06
N CYS A 146 2.38 5.06 1.96
CA CYS A 146 2.63 4.94 3.40
C CYS A 146 1.66 3.97 4.07
N GLY A 147 2.00 3.57 5.27
CA GLY A 147 1.19 2.70 6.11
C GLY A 147 1.72 2.63 7.54
N SER A 148 0.99 1.91 8.39
CA SER A 148 1.34 1.67 9.79
C SER A 148 0.44 0.55 10.34
N PRO A 149 0.95 -0.28 11.27
CA PRO A 149 2.35 -0.46 11.68
C PRO A 149 3.14 -1.39 10.74
N LYS A 150 4.46 -1.50 10.93
CA LYS A 150 5.30 -2.52 10.29
C LYS A 150 5.07 -3.86 11.01
N LEU A 151 4.33 -4.76 10.38
CA LEU A 151 3.85 -6.00 11.01
C LEU A 151 4.91 -7.10 11.11
N VAL A 152 5.86 -7.09 10.19
CA VAL A 152 6.95 -8.08 10.13
C VAL A 152 8.26 -7.35 9.88
N GLU A 153 9.29 -7.71 10.64
CA GLU A 153 10.66 -7.21 10.50
C GLU A 153 11.64 -8.37 10.66
N ASP A 154 12.58 -8.51 9.74
CA ASP A 154 13.57 -9.59 9.70
C ASP A 154 12.96 -11.00 9.87
N GLY A 155 11.79 -11.22 9.25
CA GLY A 155 11.04 -12.48 9.34
C GLY A 155 10.36 -12.73 10.69
N LYS A 156 10.38 -11.77 11.61
CA LYS A 156 9.73 -11.86 12.92
C LYS A 156 8.49 -10.97 12.95
N VAL A 157 7.46 -11.45 13.64
CA VAL A 157 6.26 -10.66 13.93
C VAL A 157 6.66 -9.46 14.80
N ASN A 158 6.39 -8.26 14.31
CA ASN A 158 6.67 -6.99 14.97
C ASN A 158 5.35 -6.23 15.21
N VAL A 159 4.46 -6.83 15.98
CA VAL A 159 3.18 -6.21 16.33
C VAL A 159 3.30 -5.60 17.73
N THR A 160 3.76 -4.35 17.78
CA THR A 160 3.53 -3.52 18.96
C THR A 160 2.24 -2.75 18.69
N ILE A 161 1.11 -3.28 19.11
CA ILE A 161 -0.15 -2.54 19.12
C ILE A 161 -0.08 -1.63 20.34
N PRO A 162 -0.06 -0.30 20.18
CA PRO A 162 -0.23 0.58 21.31
C PRO A 162 -1.54 0.25 22.03
N ASN A 163 -1.54 0.21 23.35
CA ASN A 163 -2.72 -0.15 24.18
C ASN A 163 -3.93 0.78 23.99
N ASP A 164 -3.76 1.88 23.29
CA ASP A 164 -4.78 2.89 22.97
C ASP A 164 -5.68 2.52 21.79
N LEU A 165 -5.43 1.40 21.09
CA LEU A 165 -6.36 0.86 20.09
C LEU A 165 -7.42 -0.08 20.71
N ASP A 166 -7.34 -0.36 22.00
CA ASP A 166 -8.33 -1.18 22.72
C ASP A 166 -9.64 -0.40 23.02
N GLY A 167 -9.80 0.80 22.54
CA GLY A 167 -10.91 1.72 22.83
C GLY A 167 -11.83 2.09 21.65
N GLU A 168 -11.73 1.46 20.47
CA GLU A 168 -12.64 1.70 19.34
C GLU A 168 -13.26 0.41 18.82
#